data_c50739bf1b7e7b2b2728993087717560
#
_entry.id   c50739bf1b7e7b2b2728993087717560
#
_cell.length_a   1.000
_cell.length_b   1.000
_cell.length_c   1.000
_cell.angle_alpha   90.00
_cell.angle_beta   90.00
_cell.angle_gamma   90.00
#
_symmetry.space_group_name_H-M   'P 1'
#
loop_
_entity.id
_entity.type
_entity.pdbx_description
1 polymer ?
#
loop_
_entity_poly.entity_id
_entity_poly.type
_entity_poly.pdbx_seq_one_letter_code
_entity_poly.pdbx_strand_id
1 'polypeptide(L)'
;MAKKKIVSIIGTGVIGAGWTARFIANGYHVQAFDPSLRSLKKLKTDVKKALISLSKIGLHKNASIKNLSCHNNLQDALKDTSFVQENAPEKEKLKTSLLKEIDQLLDKKILIASSSSGLLPTIIQSKCKFPNRVLIGHPFNPVYLLPLVEIVKGKKTSQQSALKLKKIYEDIGMKPLMV
;
A
#
# COMPACT_ATOMS: atom_id res chain seq x y z
N MET A 1 20.54 15.93 -0.57
CA MET A 1 19.63 15.15 -1.45
C MET A 1 18.37 14.82 -0.69
N ALA A 2 17.17 15.08 -1.21
CA ALA A 2 15.92 14.70 -0.55
C ALA A 2 15.85 13.17 -0.40
N LYS A 3 15.51 12.69 0.81
CA LYS A 3 15.37 11.25 1.11
C LYS A 3 14.33 10.64 0.17
N LYS A 4 14.67 9.56 -0.51
CA LYS A 4 13.72 8.84 -1.37
C LYS A 4 12.52 8.39 -0.55
N LYS A 5 11.31 8.72 -1.03
CA LYS A 5 10.07 8.22 -0.42
C LYS A 5 9.84 6.79 -0.94
N ILE A 6 10.08 5.79 -0.11
CA ILE A 6 9.92 4.36 -0.45
C ILE A 6 8.64 3.84 0.19
N VAL A 7 7.83 3.13 -0.56
CA VAL A 7 6.62 2.45 -0.07
C VAL A 7 6.65 0.98 -0.48
N SER A 8 6.11 0.11 0.39
CA SER A 8 5.98 -1.32 0.10
C SER A 8 4.54 -1.66 -0.24
N ILE A 9 4.34 -2.32 -1.36
CA ILE A 9 3.05 -2.85 -1.82
C ILE A 9 3.08 -4.37 -1.69
N ILE A 10 2.28 -4.90 -0.79
CA ILE A 10 2.24 -6.32 -0.45
C ILE A 10 1.03 -6.96 -1.10
N GLY A 11 1.25 -7.90 -2.03
CA GLY A 11 0.21 -8.43 -2.93
C GLY A 11 0.07 -7.58 -4.19
N THR A 12 0.29 -8.21 -5.36
CA THR A 12 0.40 -7.53 -6.67
C THR A 12 -0.76 -7.85 -7.63
N GLY A 13 -1.91 -8.20 -7.06
CA GLY A 13 -3.18 -8.31 -7.80
C GLY A 13 -3.63 -6.95 -8.38
N VAL A 14 -4.88 -6.89 -8.85
CA VAL A 14 -5.46 -5.69 -9.48
C VAL A 14 -5.33 -4.45 -8.58
N ILE A 15 -5.66 -4.58 -7.30
CA ILE A 15 -5.61 -3.49 -6.32
C ILE A 15 -4.16 -3.06 -6.07
N GLY A 16 -3.25 -4.02 -5.81
CA GLY A 16 -1.83 -3.72 -5.60
C GLY A 16 -1.16 -3.09 -6.82
N ALA A 17 -1.51 -3.54 -8.03
CA ALA A 17 -1.03 -2.92 -9.26
C ALA A 17 -1.52 -1.47 -9.40
N GLY A 18 -2.77 -1.21 -9.03
CA GLY A 18 -3.33 0.15 -9.03
C GLY A 18 -2.64 1.07 -8.02
N TRP A 19 -2.41 0.62 -6.79
CA TRP A 19 -1.62 1.37 -5.80
C TRP A 19 -0.19 1.61 -6.27
N THR A 20 0.47 0.58 -6.83
CA THR A 20 1.82 0.70 -7.39
C THR A 20 1.89 1.82 -8.42
N ALA A 21 0.95 1.83 -9.38
CA ALA A 21 0.89 2.87 -10.40
C ALA A 21 0.65 4.25 -9.81
N ARG A 22 -0.26 4.36 -8.83
CA ARG A 22 -0.59 5.64 -8.18
C ARG A 22 0.60 6.23 -7.43
N PHE A 23 1.33 5.42 -6.64
CA PHE A 23 2.53 5.88 -5.94
C PHE A 23 3.64 6.29 -6.90
N ILE A 24 3.91 5.48 -7.94
CA ILE A 24 4.94 5.80 -8.94
C ILE A 24 4.59 7.08 -9.70
N ALA A 25 3.32 7.26 -10.08
CA ALA A 25 2.86 8.47 -10.76
C ALA A 25 3.12 9.75 -9.94
N ASN A 26 3.18 9.63 -8.61
CA ASN A 26 3.47 10.70 -7.68
C ASN A 26 4.96 10.74 -7.22
N GLY A 27 5.85 10.05 -7.94
CA GLY A 27 7.30 10.13 -7.75
C GLY A 27 7.87 9.29 -6.61
N TYR A 28 7.08 8.36 -6.05
CA TYR A 28 7.56 7.43 -5.03
C TYR A 28 8.33 6.26 -5.65
N HIS A 29 9.25 5.69 -4.89
CA HIS A 29 9.83 4.37 -5.17
C HIS A 29 8.93 3.31 -4.54
N VAL A 30 8.60 2.26 -5.30
CA VAL A 30 7.74 1.17 -4.86
C VAL A 30 8.53 -0.13 -4.82
N GLN A 31 8.50 -0.79 -3.67
CA GLN A 31 8.96 -2.16 -3.47
C GLN A 31 7.74 -3.06 -3.41
N ALA A 32 7.50 -3.83 -4.46
CA ALA A 32 6.33 -4.70 -4.57
C ALA A 32 6.70 -6.14 -4.19
N PHE A 33 5.92 -6.75 -3.31
CA PHE A 33 6.05 -8.14 -2.90
C PHE A 33 4.88 -8.98 -3.40
N ASP A 34 5.21 -10.13 -3.94
CA ASP A 34 4.27 -11.23 -4.20
C ASP A 34 5.05 -12.55 -4.19
N PRO A 35 4.56 -13.63 -3.56
CA PRO A 35 5.23 -14.92 -3.60
C PRO A 35 5.27 -15.53 -5.00
N SER A 36 4.40 -15.09 -5.91
CA SER A 36 4.30 -15.55 -7.29
C SER A 36 5.15 -14.70 -8.23
N LEU A 37 6.20 -15.28 -8.79
CA LEU A 37 7.01 -14.62 -9.85
C LEU A 37 6.17 -14.26 -11.09
N ARG A 38 5.12 -15.05 -11.39
CA ARG A 38 4.17 -14.74 -12.47
C ARG A 38 3.41 -13.45 -12.20
N SER A 39 2.94 -13.25 -10.96
CA SER A 39 2.25 -12.02 -10.52
C SER A 39 3.17 -10.82 -10.62
N LEU A 40 4.44 -10.94 -10.20
CA LEU A 40 5.43 -9.87 -10.30
C LEU A 40 5.75 -9.48 -11.75
N LYS A 41 5.82 -10.46 -12.67
CA LYS A 41 5.98 -10.18 -14.10
C LYS A 41 4.78 -9.43 -14.66
N LYS A 42 3.56 -9.87 -14.31
CA LYS A 42 2.31 -9.22 -14.72
C LYS A 42 2.19 -7.80 -14.18
N LEU A 43 2.59 -7.56 -12.93
CA LEU A 43 2.59 -6.24 -12.30
C LEU A 43 3.30 -5.19 -13.17
N LYS A 44 4.51 -5.51 -13.68
CA LYS A 44 5.28 -4.57 -14.52
C LYS A 44 4.51 -4.14 -15.75
N THR A 45 3.78 -5.06 -16.38
CA THR A 45 2.95 -4.80 -17.55
C THR A 45 1.74 -3.94 -17.19
N ASP A 46 1.04 -4.28 -16.12
CA ASP A 46 -0.16 -3.57 -15.67
C ASP A 46 0.18 -2.13 -15.24
N VAL A 47 1.28 -1.94 -14.51
CA VAL A 47 1.76 -0.61 -14.10
C VAL A 47 2.15 0.25 -15.31
N LYS A 48 2.82 -0.32 -16.32
CA LYS A 48 3.14 0.43 -17.56
C LYS A 48 1.88 0.93 -18.24
N LYS A 49 0.84 0.09 -18.37
CA LYS A 49 -0.45 0.48 -18.97
C LYS A 49 -1.14 1.58 -18.15
N ALA A 50 -1.14 1.45 -16.82
CA ALA A 50 -1.72 2.45 -15.94
C ALA A 50 -0.99 3.80 -16.01
N LEU A 51 0.35 3.81 -16.11
CA LEU A 51 1.14 5.04 -16.26
C LEU A 51 0.86 5.75 -17.59
N ILE A 52 0.58 5.03 -18.67
CA ILE A 52 0.13 5.62 -19.94
C ILE A 52 -1.22 6.34 -19.75
N SER A 53 -2.16 5.76 -19.03
CA SER A 53 -3.44 6.42 -18.73
C SER A 53 -3.24 7.64 -17.84
N LEU A 54 -2.40 7.52 -16.81
CA LEU A 54 -2.08 8.60 -15.87
C LEU A 54 -1.31 9.75 -16.51
N SER A 55 -0.51 9.51 -17.56
CA SER A 55 0.21 10.59 -18.28
C SER A 55 -0.73 11.62 -18.90
N LYS A 56 -1.98 11.22 -19.19
CA LYS A 56 -3.02 12.14 -19.72
C LYS A 56 -3.58 13.09 -18.65
N ILE A 57 -3.43 12.73 -17.36
CA ILE A 57 -3.93 13.54 -16.23
C ILE A 57 -2.79 14.31 -15.55
N GLY A 58 -1.56 13.91 -15.80
CA GLY A 58 -0.34 14.50 -15.26
C GLY A 58 0.44 13.53 -14.39
N LEU A 59 1.76 13.54 -14.55
CA LEU A 59 2.70 12.76 -13.76
C LEU A 59 3.65 13.69 -13.02
N HIS A 60 4.05 13.28 -11.81
CA HIS A 60 5.15 13.95 -11.12
C HIS A 60 6.44 13.84 -11.94
N LYS A 61 7.29 14.88 -11.94
CA LYS A 61 8.55 14.92 -12.72
C LYS A 61 9.50 13.74 -12.50
N ASN A 62 9.42 13.12 -11.32
CA ASN A 62 10.22 11.93 -10.96
C ASN A 62 9.46 10.61 -11.21
N ALA A 63 8.26 10.65 -11.79
CA ALA A 63 7.52 9.42 -12.09
C ALA A 63 8.24 8.60 -13.17
N SER A 64 8.54 7.34 -12.86
CA SER A 64 9.20 6.43 -13.78
C SER A 64 8.92 4.99 -13.40
N ILE A 65 8.73 4.12 -14.39
CA ILE A 65 8.67 2.66 -14.16
C ILE A 65 9.96 2.10 -13.54
N LYS A 66 11.09 2.80 -13.66
CA LYS A 66 12.34 2.45 -12.99
C LYS A 66 12.27 2.58 -11.46
N ASN A 67 11.25 3.24 -10.94
CA ASN A 67 10.98 3.35 -9.51
C ASN A 67 10.31 2.09 -8.94
N LEU A 68 10.03 1.07 -9.76
CA LEU A 68 9.46 -0.21 -9.33
C LEU A 68 10.55 -1.26 -9.14
N SER A 69 10.65 -1.78 -7.92
CA SER A 69 11.40 -2.99 -7.57
C SER A 69 10.43 -4.11 -7.20
N CYS A 70 10.71 -5.33 -7.64
CA CYS A 70 9.85 -6.50 -7.41
C CYS A 70 10.62 -7.53 -6.60
N HIS A 71 9.99 -8.05 -5.55
CA HIS A 71 10.59 -8.98 -4.58
C HIS A 71 9.66 -10.17 -4.33
N ASN A 72 10.21 -11.37 -4.28
CA ASN A 72 9.51 -12.57 -3.83
C ASN A 72 9.89 -12.97 -2.39
N ASN A 73 10.70 -12.15 -1.72
CA ASN A 73 10.99 -12.20 -0.31
C ASN A 73 10.38 -10.97 0.39
N LEU A 74 9.64 -11.20 1.50
CA LEU A 74 8.93 -10.14 2.19
C LEU A 74 9.89 -9.15 2.88
N GLN A 75 10.98 -9.64 3.50
CA GLN A 75 11.95 -8.78 4.19
C GLN A 75 12.61 -7.80 3.22
N ASP A 76 12.97 -8.28 2.01
CA ASP A 76 13.58 -7.41 0.98
C ASP A 76 12.62 -6.31 0.53
N ALA A 77 11.33 -6.64 0.40
CA ALA A 77 10.31 -5.66 0.03
C ALA A 77 9.99 -4.64 1.13
N LEU A 78 10.31 -4.94 2.39
CA LEU A 78 10.08 -4.04 3.53
C LEU A 78 11.29 -3.17 3.89
N LYS A 79 12.45 -3.40 3.26
CA LYS A 79 13.68 -2.68 3.57
C LYS A 79 13.53 -1.18 3.27
N ASP A 80 13.91 -0.34 4.24
CA ASP A 80 13.89 1.12 4.15
C ASP A 80 12.52 1.74 3.80
N THR A 81 11.43 0.97 3.94
CA THR A 81 10.07 1.46 3.64
C THR A 81 9.62 2.52 4.64
N SER A 82 8.85 3.48 4.17
CA SER A 82 8.21 4.52 4.99
C SER A 82 6.72 4.28 5.23
N PHE A 83 6.12 3.36 4.45
CA PHE A 83 4.71 3.02 4.50
C PHE A 83 4.46 1.66 3.83
N VAL A 84 3.50 0.90 4.33
CA VAL A 84 3.07 -0.39 3.74
C VAL A 84 1.61 -0.34 3.37
N GLN A 85 1.29 -0.76 2.12
CA GLN A 85 -0.06 -1.02 1.65
C GLN A 85 -0.22 -2.51 1.36
N GLU A 86 -1.00 -3.20 2.14
CA GLU A 86 -1.28 -4.64 2.02
C GLU A 86 -2.51 -4.87 1.13
N ASN A 87 -2.40 -5.79 0.17
CA ASN A 87 -3.41 -6.12 -0.85
C ASN A 87 -3.49 -7.63 -1.11
N ALA A 88 -3.15 -8.46 -0.13
CA ALA A 88 -3.26 -9.91 -0.25
C ALA A 88 -4.75 -10.34 -0.37
N PRO A 89 -5.03 -11.58 -0.80
CA PRO A 89 -6.40 -12.07 -0.93
C PRO A 89 -7.24 -11.89 0.34
N GLU A 90 -8.53 -11.61 0.18
CA GLU A 90 -9.50 -11.29 1.24
C GLU A 90 -9.84 -12.55 2.06
N LYS A 91 -8.85 -13.05 2.79
CA LYS A 91 -8.94 -14.21 3.69
C LYS A 91 -8.43 -13.82 5.07
N GLU A 92 -9.30 -13.86 6.08
CA GLU A 92 -9.01 -13.40 7.45
C GLU A 92 -7.72 -14.00 8.03
N LYS A 93 -7.60 -15.34 8.01
CA LYS A 93 -6.43 -16.03 8.55
C LYS A 93 -5.13 -15.61 7.84
N LEU A 94 -5.18 -15.45 6.51
CA LEU A 94 -4.03 -15.01 5.73
C LEU A 94 -3.62 -13.59 6.09
N LYS A 95 -4.56 -12.64 6.06
CA LYS A 95 -4.28 -11.23 6.35
C LYS A 95 -3.79 -11.03 7.79
N THR A 96 -4.44 -11.68 8.75
CA THR A 96 -4.05 -11.61 10.17
C THR A 96 -2.62 -12.13 10.39
N SER A 97 -2.24 -13.23 9.73
CA SER A 97 -0.89 -13.78 9.82
C SER A 97 0.15 -12.91 9.11
N LEU A 98 -0.17 -12.44 7.91
CA LEU A 98 0.70 -11.57 7.12
C LEU A 98 0.94 -10.23 7.80
N LEU A 99 -0.12 -9.58 8.32
CA LEU A 99 0.00 -8.32 9.04
C LEU A 99 0.82 -8.46 10.33
N LYS A 100 0.68 -9.60 11.04
CA LYS A 100 1.55 -9.93 12.19
C LYS A 100 3.02 -10.00 11.76
N GLU A 101 3.33 -10.69 10.66
CA GLU A 101 4.69 -10.83 10.16
C GLU A 101 5.27 -9.48 9.74
N ILE A 102 4.53 -8.68 8.97
CA ILE A 102 4.93 -7.33 8.57
C ILE A 102 5.19 -6.44 9.80
N ASP A 103 4.30 -6.50 10.80
CA ASP A 103 4.43 -5.73 12.04
C ASP A 103 5.69 -6.08 12.83
N GLN A 104 6.11 -7.35 12.83
CA GLN A 104 7.32 -7.81 13.50
C GLN A 104 8.62 -7.37 12.80
N LEU A 105 8.57 -7.22 11.47
CA LEU A 105 9.73 -6.87 10.65
C LEU A 105 9.98 -5.36 10.57
N LEU A 106 9.02 -4.52 10.96
CA LEU A 106 9.08 -3.07 10.78
C LEU A 106 9.27 -2.30 12.09
N ASP A 107 9.95 -1.15 11.99
CA ASP A 107 9.94 -0.17 13.07
C ASP A 107 8.49 0.24 13.40
N LYS A 108 8.19 0.38 14.72
CA LYS A 108 6.85 0.72 15.24
C LYS A 108 6.28 2.05 14.70
N LYS A 109 7.10 2.90 14.10
CA LYS A 109 6.68 4.20 13.51
C LYS A 109 6.12 4.07 12.10
N ILE A 110 6.34 2.93 11.42
CA ILE A 110 5.91 2.71 10.04
C ILE A 110 4.44 2.29 10.03
N LEU A 111 3.59 3.04 9.32
CA LEU A 111 2.18 2.71 9.16
C LEU A 111 1.98 1.49 8.25
N ILE A 112 0.96 0.70 8.55
CA ILE A 112 0.52 -0.44 7.77
C ILE A 112 -0.97 -0.25 7.47
N ALA A 113 -1.31 -0.08 6.20
CA ALA A 113 -2.70 -0.06 5.74
C ALA A 113 -3.03 -1.34 4.99
N SER A 114 -4.25 -1.84 5.16
CA SER A 114 -4.80 -2.96 4.37
C SER A 114 -5.89 -2.45 3.43
N SER A 115 -5.91 -2.96 2.20
CA SER A 115 -6.97 -2.70 1.22
C SER A 115 -8.20 -3.60 1.44
N SER A 116 -8.36 -4.20 2.60
CA SER A 116 -9.51 -5.06 2.92
C SER A 116 -10.82 -4.30 2.78
N SER A 117 -11.83 -4.93 2.15
CA SER A 117 -13.18 -4.37 1.97
C SER A 117 -14.20 -4.95 2.94
N GLY A 118 -14.07 -6.22 3.31
CA GLY A 118 -15.07 -6.94 4.11
C GLY A 118 -14.61 -7.39 5.49
N LEU A 119 -13.30 -7.32 5.80
CA LEU A 119 -12.80 -7.74 7.11
C LEU A 119 -12.69 -6.55 8.05
N LEU A 120 -13.14 -6.75 9.29
CA LEU A 120 -13.04 -5.73 10.32
C LEU A 120 -11.58 -5.39 10.66
N PRO A 121 -11.18 -4.12 10.69
CA PRO A 121 -9.81 -3.72 11.01
C PRO A 121 -9.37 -4.20 12.40
N THR A 122 -10.28 -4.31 13.36
CA THR A 122 -10.02 -4.87 14.69
C THR A 122 -9.58 -6.33 14.63
N ILE A 123 -10.13 -7.11 13.71
CA ILE A 123 -9.79 -8.53 13.54
C ILE A 123 -8.42 -8.65 12.87
N ILE A 124 -8.20 -7.97 11.76
CA ILE A 124 -6.94 -8.09 11.01
C ILE A 124 -5.72 -7.58 11.80
N GLN A 125 -5.90 -6.61 12.71
CA GLN A 125 -4.83 -6.10 13.59
C GLN A 125 -4.61 -6.94 14.87
N SER A 126 -5.45 -7.95 15.14
CA SER A 126 -5.53 -8.63 16.45
C SER A 126 -4.24 -9.31 16.90
N LYS A 127 -3.43 -9.80 15.95
CA LYS A 127 -2.15 -10.49 16.23
C LYS A 127 -0.93 -9.58 16.11
N CYS A 128 -1.09 -8.31 15.78
CA CYS A 128 0.01 -7.35 15.70
C CYS A 128 0.49 -6.96 17.10
N LYS A 129 1.81 -6.79 17.24
CA LYS A 129 2.45 -6.27 18.47
C LYS A 129 2.16 -4.78 18.65
N PHE A 130 2.10 -4.03 17.53
CA PHE A 130 1.81 -2.60 17.49
C PHE A 130 0.55 -2.29 16.68
N PRO A 131 -0.64 -2.73 17.15
CA PRO A 131 -1.89 -2.62 16.39
C PRO A 131 -2.37 -1.16 16.22
N ASN A 132 -1.83 -0.23 17.00
CA ASN A 132 -2.18 1.19 16.93
C ASN A 132 -1.81 1.88 15.61
N ARG A 133 -0.94 1.25 14.80
CA ARG A 133 -0.48 1.71 13.48
C ARG A 133 -1.04 0.90 12.31
N VAL A 134 -1.95 -0.05 12.58
CA VAL A 134 -2.59 -0.92 11.58
C VAL A 134 -4.03 -0.49 11.40
N LEU A 135 -4.44 -0.24 10.15
CA LEU A 135 -5.76 0.26 9.82
C LEU A 135 -6.13 -0.13 8.38
N ILE A 136 -7.36 0.13 7.98
CA ILE A 136 -7.80 -0.07 6.60
C ILE A 136 -7.61 1.23 5.81
N GLY A 137 -7.13 1.09 4.58
CA GLY A 137 -7.14 2.08 3.53
C GLY A 137 -7.76 1.46 2.29
N HIS A 138 -9.10 1.43 2.24
CA HIS A 138 -9.88 0.74 1.22
C HIS A 138 -10.06 1.63 -0.01
N PRO A 139 -9.45 1.29 -1.17
CA PRO A 139 -9.57 2.08 -2.38
C PRO A 139 -10.77 1.64 -3.21
N PHE A 140 -11.19 2.51 -4.13
CA PHE A 140 -12.11 2.17 -5.21
C PHE A 140 -11.33 1.82 -6.49
N ASN A 141 -11.75 0.77 -7.19
CA ASN A 141 -11.08 0.29 -8.39
C ASN A 141 -11.71 0.93 -9.66
N PRO A 142 -10.91 1.41 -10.61
CA PRO A 142 -9.43 1.37 -10.71
C PRO A 142 -8.72 2.37 -9.79
N VAL A 143 -7.88 1.86 -8.88
CA VAL A 143 -7.21 2.65 -7.83
C VAL A 143 -6.41 3.83 -8.38
N TYR A 144 -5.76 3.64 -9.53
CA TYR A 144 -4.96 4.69 -10.15
C TYR A 144 -5.77 5.79 -10.82
N LEU A 145 -7.07 5.59 -11.07
CA LEU A 145 -7.97 6.60 -11.67
C LEU A 145 -8.92 7.20 -10.66
N LEU A 146 -9.57 6.37 -9.84
CA LEU A 146 -10.53 6.82 -8.84
C LEU A 146 -9.80 7.31 -7.59
N PRO A 147 -9.88 8.61 -7.24
CA PRO A 147 -9.11 9.14 -6.13
C PRO A 147 -9.71 8.86 -4.75
N LEU A 148 -10.84 8.19 -4.64
CA LEU A 148 -11.51 7.93 -3.38
C LEU A 148 -10.85 6.77 -2.62
N VAL A 149 -10.63 6.95 -1.32
CA VAL A 149 -10.15 5.92 -0.40
C VAL A 149 -10.79 6.09 0.98
N GLU A 150 -11.32 5.01 1.53
CA GLU A 150 -11.88 4.99 2.88
C GLU A 150 -10.81 4.63 3.90
N ILE A 151 -10.74 5.37 5.00
CA ILE A 151 -9.86 5.08 6.13
C ILE A 151 -10.71 4.61 7.30
N VAL A 152 -10.55 3.32 7.66
CA VAL A 152 -11.31 2.71 8.75
C VAL A 152 -10.37 2.29 9.88
N LYS A 153 -10.66 2.75 11.11
CA LYS A 153 -9.88 2.43 12.29
C LYS A 153 -10.37 1.13 12.94
N GLY A 154 -9.44 0.29 13.39
CA GLY A 154 -9.75 -0.76 14.37
C GLY A 154 -9.81 -0.20 15.79
N LYS A 155 -10.33 -0.97 16.73
CA LYS A 155 -10.45 -0.56 18.15
C LYS A 155 -9.12 -0.10 18.78
N LYS A 156 -7.99 -0.63 18.31
CA LYS A 156 -6.65 -0.28 18.82
C LYS A 156 -5.91 0.73 17.94
N THR A 157 -6.47 1.15 16.82
CA THR A 157 -5.83 2.13 15.91
C THR A 157 -5.82 3.51 16.54
N SER A 158 -4.67 4.17 16.59
CA SER A 158 -4.56 5.52 17.12
C SER A 158 -5.13 6.57 16.14
N GLN A 159 -5.69 7.64 16.68
CA GLN A 159 -6.13 8.77 15.87
C GLN A 159 -4.98 9.39 15.06
N GLN A 160 -3.79 9.45 15.66
CA GLN A 160 -2.58 9.95 14.99
C GLN A 160 -2.22 9.10 13.76
N SER A 161 -2.36 7.76 13.83
CA SER A 161 -2.13 6.87 12.70
C SER A 161 -3.11 7.13 11.57
N ALA A 162 -4.39 7.34 11.89
CA ALA A 162 -5.41 7.64 10.89
C ALA A 162 -5.15 8.99 10.20
N LEU A 163 -4.81 10.03 10.94
CA LEU A 163 -4.46 11.34 10.38
C LEU A 163 -3.18 11.28 9.54
N LYS A 164 -2.19 10.51 9.96
CA LYS A 164 -0.97 10.29 9.18
C LYS A 164 -1.25 9.55 7.88
N LEU A 165 -2.12 8.53 7.89
CA LEU A 165 -2.54 7.81 6.67
C LEU A 165 -3.29 8.73 5.72
N LYS A 166 -4.22 9.54 6.25
CA LYS A 166 -4.93 10.56 5.49
C LYS A 166 -3.96 11.42 4.69
N LYS A 167 -2.94 11.97 5.36
CA LYS A 167 -1.92 12.80 4.71
C LYS A 167 -1.12 12.06 3.64
N ILE A 168 -0.75 10.78 3.88
CA ILE A 168 -0.05 9.95 2.87
C ILE A 168 -0.89 9.83 1.60
N TYR A 169 -2.19 9.59 1.73
CA TYR A 169 -3.09 9.46 0.59
C TYR A 169 -3.33 10.81 -0.12
N GLU A 170 -3.49 11.90 0.64
CA GLU A 170 -3.58 13.25 0.06
C GLU A 170 -2.33 13.61 -0.75
N ASP A 171 -1.14 13.27 -0.25
CA ASP A 171 0.16 13.51 -0.92
C ASP A 171 0.27 12.82 -2.30
N ILE A 172 -0.51 11.78 -2.55
CA ILE A 172 -0.59 11.09 -3.84
C ILE A 172 -1.88 11.39 -4.62
N GLY A 173 -2.58 12.47 -4.26
CA GLY A 173 -3.77 12.96 -4.94
C GLY A 173 -5.02 12.10 -4.73
N MET A 174 -5.08 11.32 -3.65
CA MET A 174 -6.33 10.67 -3.22
C MET A 174 -7.19 11.62 -2.40
N LYS A 175 -8.47 11.29 -2.29
CA LYS A 175 -9.46 11.97 -1.44
C LYS A 175 -9.90 11.02 -0.32
N PRO A 176 -9.21 11.02 0.82
CA PRO A 176 -9.50 10.10 1.91
C PRO A 176 -10.79 10.48 2.64
N LEU A 177 -11.65 9.51 2.85
CA LEU A 177 -12.85 9.59 3.68
C LEU A 177 -12.56 8.86 5.00
N MET A 178 -12.74 9.54 6.11
CA MET A 178 -12.64 8.97 7.46
C MET A 178 -13.98 8.33 7.83
N VAL A 179 -13.98 7.01 8.11
CA VAL A 179 -15.18 6.22 8.45
C VAL A 179 -15.10 5.72 9.89
#